data_f74be5b44c3b004f8b1d7a066fe6ffcc
#
_entry.id   f74be5b44c3b004f8b1d7a066fe6ffcc
#
_cell.length_a   1.000
_cell.length_b   1.000
_cell.length_c   1.000
_cell.angle_alpha   90.00
_cell.angle_beta   90.00
_cell.angle_gamma   90.00
#
_symmetry.space_group_name_H-M   'P 1'
#
loop_
_entity.id
_entity.type
_entity.pdbx_description
1 polymer ?
#
loop_
_entity_poly.entity_id
_entity_poly.type
_entity_poly.pdbx_seq_one_letter_code
_entity_poly.pdbx_strand_id
1 'polypeptide(L)'
;MHGLEFTPETARRHAPLVQRAEAVISALGSSEPVWVADHAEPAPNPPRRNAIALDRSDAPAIRREGASRFTLAYRDACGDAALGALIACIATAQNDRGQGDKGTMPIAADPESLSVLALAERLAASEIPVLINGPTGTGKEVLSRFIHARSPRKAGPFIAVNCAAMPEAMLEALLFGHVKGAFTGATQSSEGFFRAADGGTLLLDEIAEMPLPLQAKLLRALQESEVVPIGATTPVKVDVRVIAAANRDLPTEVAEGRFRPDLYYRLNVFPLGLRSLRERPEDIAALAFAMLLRHAPAGQPIPWISDAALAMLRLHPWPGNVRELENVMRRALLLSGGREIEPAHVQFDGIARLVEANAPAAPVMFAQPTEAEEPQRLANVVQLSEARAIMDALDACGGNRVAAARQLGISERTLRYRLAAFREAGIPVSNTRGANAAHVLGRMQGTRVAGSRS
;
A
#
# COMPACT_ATOMS: atom_id res chain seq x y z
N MET A 1 10.54 24.26 17.38
CA MET A 1 9.76 23.87 18.58
C MET A 1 9.59 22.36 18.49
N HIS A 2 9.92 21.65 19.56
CA HIS A 2 9.90 20.18 19.57
C HIS A 2 8.44 19.69 19.50
N GLY A 3 8.15 18.70 18.65
CA GLY A 3 6.81 18.15 18.48
C GLY A 3 6.30 17.31 19.66
N LEU A 4 7.09 17.15 20.73
CA LEU A 4 6.73 16.47 21.97
C LEU A 4 6.94 17.41 23.17
N GLU A 5 5.96 17.42 24.06
CA GLU A 5 6.05 18.04 25.38
C GLU A 5 5.86 16.95 26.44
N PHE A 6 6.75 16.88 27.44
CA PHE A 6 6.64 15.92 28.56
C PHE A 6 7.15 16.53 29.86
N THR A 7 6.73 15.92 30.97
CA THR A 7 7.19 16.32 32.28
C THR A 7 8.59 15.77 32.59
N PRO A 8 9.34 16.37 33.50
CA PRO A 8 10.62 15.82 33.97
C PRO A 8 10.47 14.42 34.60
N GLU A 9 9.31 14.12 35.19
CA GLU A 9 9.02 12.82 35.78
C GLU A 9 8.81 11.77 34.71
N THR A 10 7.99 12.07 33.68
CA THR A 10 7.80 11.21 32.49
C THR A 10 9.13 10.92 31.80
N ALA A 11 9.97 11.95 31.60
CA ALA A 11 11.29 11.80 31.00
C ALA A 11 12.20 10.86 31.79
N ARG A 12 12.11 10.84 33.14
CA ARG A 12 12.88 9.94 33.98
C ARG A 12 12.32 8.51 33.98
N ARG A 13 11.01 8.34 34.16
CA ARG A 13 10.38 7.01 34.26
C ARG A 13 10.40 6.24 32.94
N HIS A 14 10.23 6.94 31.82
CA HIS A 14 10.14 6.38 30.50
C HIS A 14 11.35 6.75 29.60
N ALA A 15 12.50 7.09 30.20
CA ALA A 15 13.66 7.66 29.51
C ALA A 15 14.05 6.93 28.21
N PRO A 16 14.21 5.60 28.14
CA PRO A 16 14.64 4.94 26.91
C PRO A 16 13.64 5.11 25.77
N LEU A 17 12.32 5.05 26.06
CA LEU A 17 11.28 5.17 25.05
C LEU A 17 11.14 6.63 24.59
N VAL A 18 11.15 7.59 25.52
CA VAL A 18 11.04 9.02 25.22
C VAL A 18 12.21 9.50 24.37
N GLN A 19 13.45 9.16 24.74
CA GLN A 19 14.66 9.54 23.98
C GLN A 19 14.63 9.01 22.54
N ARG A 20 14.22 7.74 22.35
CA ARG A 20 14.06 7.14 21.01
C ARG A 20 12.96 7.85 20.21
N ALA A 21 11.83 8.15 20.83
CA ALA A 21 10.73 8.85 20.18
C ALA A 21 11.12 10.30 19.81
N GLU A 22 11.84 11.00 20.68
CA GLU A 22 12.36 12.35 20.39
C GLU A 22 13.30 12.36 19.20
N ALA A 23 14.23 11.39 19.12
CA ALA A 23 15.16 11.28 18.00
C ALA A 23 14.42 11.13 16.65
N VAL A 24 13.30 10.39 16.63
CA VAL A 24 12.45 10.22 15.45
C VAL A 24 11.65 11.49 15.16
N ILE A 25 11.00 12.08 16.16
CA ILE A 25 10.03 13.17 15.96
C ILE A 25 10.72 14.52 15.78
N SER A 26 11.93 14.71 16.32
CA SER A 26 12.70 15.94 16.08
C SER A 26 13.04 16.12 14.59
N ALA A 27 13.10 15.05 13.81
CA ALA A 27 13.28 15.10 12.36
C ALA A 27 12.00 15.50 11.63
N LEU A 28 10.83 15.37 12.27
CA LEU A 28 9.53 15.73 11.73
C LEU A 28 9.13 17.08 12.35
N GLY A 29 9.23 18.17 11.61
CA GLY A 29 8.78 19.50 12.05
C GLY A 29 7.29 19.46 12.40
N SER A 30 6.94 19.30 13.68
CA SER A 30 5.55 19.21 14.12
C SER A 30 4.94 20.58 14.34
N SER A 31 3.76 20.83 13.78
CA SER A 31 3.03 22.10 13.95
C SER A 31 2.23 22.16 15.25
N GLU A 32 1.91 21.02 15.86
CA GLU A 32 1.19 20.93 17.13
C GLU A 32 1.90 19.95 18.06
N PRO A 33 2.30 20.37 19.26
CA PRO A 33 2.93 19.49 20.23
C PRO A 33 1.96 18.43 20.74
N VAL A 34 2.46 17.22 20.95
CA VAL A 34 1.74 16.15 21.63
C VAL A 34 2.28 16.07 23.06
N TRP A 35 1.39 16.17 24.03
CA TRP A 35 1.70 16.02 25.42
C TRP A 35 1.87 14.54 25.78
N VAL A 36 3.01 14.15 26.31
CA VAL A 36 3.29 12.79 26.77
C VAL A 36 3.52 12.83 28.28
N ALA A 37 2.71 12.09 29.04
CA ALA A 37 2.77 12.05 30.50
C ALA A 37 2.78 10.59 31.01
N ASP A 38 3.33 10.39 32.22
CA ASP A 38 3.13 9.13 32.96
C ASP A 38 1.66 9.02 33.36
N HIS A 39 1.08 7.81 33.25
CA HIS A 39 -0.32 7.58 33.57
C HIS A 39 -0.66 7.90 35.04
N ALA A 40 0.30 7.81 35.96
CA ALA A 40 0.14 8.16 37.37
C ALA A 40 0.17 9.67 37.61
N GLU A 41 0.58 10.50 36.63
CA GLU A 41 0.58 11.94 36.79
C GLU A 41 -0.83 12.53 36.63
N PRO A 42 -1.15 13.61 37.39
CA PRO A 42 -2.42 14.29 37.24
C PRO A 42 -2.54 14.87 35.82
N ALA A 43 -3.74 14.76 35.26
CA ALA A 43 -4.03 15.34 33.94
C ALA A 43 -3.72 16.85 33.93
N PRO A 44 -3.12 17.40 32.88
CA PRO A 44 -2.79 18.83 32.77
C PRO A 44 -4.10 19.66 32.84
N ASN A 45 -4.03 20.78 33.55
CA ASN A 45 -5.13 21.74 33.62
C ASN A 45 -4.67 23.08 33.01
N PRO A 46 -5.23 23.55 31.87
CA PRO A 46 -6.35 22.95 31.12
C PRO A 46 -5.97 21.65 30.40
N PRO A 47 -6.94 20.78 30.10
CA PRO A 47 -6.68 19.51 29.43
C PRO A 47 -6.10 19.74 28.03
N ARG A 48 -4.99 19.06 27.73
CA ARG A 48 -4.37 19.12 26.41
C ARG A 48 -5.22 18.37 25.38
N ARG A 49 -5.31 18.91 24.16
CA ARG A 49 -6.06 18.30 23.05
C ARG A 49 -5.41 17.00 22.62
N ASN A 50 -4.11 17.02 22.36
CA ASN A 50 -3.31 15.88 21.93
C ASN A 50 -2.51 15.38 23.11
N ALA A 51 -2.85 14.20 23.64
CA ALA A 51 -2.19 13.67 24.83
C ALA A 51 -2.02 12.15 24.76
N ILE A 52 -0.88 11.67 25.25
CA ILE A 52 -0.58 10.25 25.38
C ILE A 52 -0.10 9.99 26.82
N ALA A 53 -0.85 9.14 27.54
CA ALA A 53 -0.43 8.64 28.84
C ALA A 53 0.39 7.36 28.65
N LEU A 54 1.59 7.32 29.24
CA LEU A 54 2.46 6.16 29.24
C LEU A 54 2.30 5.37 30.53
N ASP A 55 2.20 4.06 30.43
CA ASP A 55 2.12 3.14 31.56
C ASP A 55 3.08 1.96 31.33
N ARG A 56 3.77 1.53 32.41
CA ARG A 56 4.54 0.28 32.39
C ARG A 56 3.68 -0.86 32.91
N SER A 57 3.40 -1.84 32.07
CA SER A 57 2.49 -2.93 32.39
C SER A 57 2.95 -4.23 31.74
N ASP A 58 2.77 -5.34 32.45
CA ASP A 58 2.98 -6.69 31.90
C ASP A 58 1.92 -7.08 30.85
N ALA A 59 0.81 -6.34 30.79
CA ALA A 59 -0.24 -6.48 29.79
C ALA A 59 -0.21 -5.27 28.83
N PRO A 60 0.61 -5.30 27.76
CA PRO A 60 0.73 -4.18 26.85
C PRO A 60 -0.58 -3.98 26.07
N ALA A 61 -1.00 -2.72 25.94
CA ALA A 61 -2.24 -2.35 25.26
C ALA A 61 -2.24 -0.89 24.83
N ILE A 62 -3.02 -0.57 23.80
CA ILE A 62 -3.32 0.80 23.40
C ILE A 62 -4.81 1.03 23.66
N ARG A 63 -5.14 2.07 24.42
CA ARG A 63 -6.52 2.50 24.65
C ARG A 63 -6.72 3.88 24.05
N ARG A 64 -7.80 4.05 23.31
CA ARG A 64 -8.21 5.34 22.76
C ARG A 64 -9.23 5.96 23.71
N GLU A 65 -8.90 7.09 24.33
CA GLU A 65 -9.77 7.84 25.25
C GLU A 65 -10.53 8.97 24.56
N GLY A 66 -10.21 9.21 23.29
CA GLY A 66 -10.82 10.24 22.46
C GLY A 66 -10.18 10.23 21.06
N ALA A 67 -10.49 11.23 20.25
CA ALA A 67 -9.98 11.31 18.91
C ALA A 67 -8.44 11.42 18.86
N SER A 68 -7.86 12.23 19.77
CA SER A 68 -6.41 12.53 19.84
C SER A 68 -5.79 12.20 21.20
N ARG A 69 -6.45 11.37 22.00
CA ARG A 69 -5.98 11.01 23.35
C ARG A 69 -5.85 9.49 23.47
N PHE A 70 -4.68 9.05 23.95
CA PHE A 70 -4.33 7.63 24.03
C PHE A 70 -3.68 7.30 25.37
N THR A 71 -3.96 6.10 25.88
CA THR A 71 -3.16 5.46 26.93
C THR A 71 -2.38 4.31 26.30
N LEU A 72 -1.05 4.35 26.40
CA LEU A 72 -0.10 3.36 25.91
C LEU A 72 0.51 2.61 27.09
N ALA A 73 0.03 1.39 27.34
CA ALA A 73 0.64 0.45 28.25
C ALA A 73 1.67 -0.41 27.52
N TYR A 74 2.89 -0.54 28.03
CA TYR A 74 3.96 -1.29 27.40
C TYR A 74 4.84 -2.02 28.43
N ARG A 75 5.45 -3.14 28.00
CA ARG A 75 6.30 -3.97 28.87
C ARG A 75 7.75 -3.56 28.79
N ASP A 76 8.32 -3.49 27.58
CA ASP A 76 9.72 -3.17 27.34
C ASP A 76 9.88 -1.80 26.67
N ALA A 77 10.56 -0.88 27.36
CA ALA A 77 10.86 0.46 26.86
C ALA A 77 11.89 0.48 25.70
N CYS A 78 12.72 -0.55 25.60
CA CYS A 78 13.69 -0.70 24.53
C CYS A 78 13.12 -1.48 23.33
N GLY A 79 11.95 -2.10 23.49
CA GLY A 79 11.29 -2.87 22.44
C GLY A 79 10.79 -2.00 21.28
N ASP A 80 10.88 -2.53 20.09
CA ASP A 80 10.44 -1.84 18.88
C ASP A 80 8.91 -1.74 18.79
N ALA A 81 8.19 -2.67 19.45
CA ALA A 81 6.76 -2.60 19.60
C ALA A 81 6.30 -1.32 20.33
N ALA A 82 6.95 -1.00 21.47
CA ALA A 82 6.63 0.18 22.24
C ALA A 82 6.91 1.48 21.48
N LEU A 83 8.07 1.56 20.81
CA LEU A 83 8.42 2.71 19.98
C LEU A 83 7.45 2.87 18.81
N GLY A 84 7.17 1.78 18.08
CA GLY A 84 6.25 1.80 16.95
C GLY A 84 4.84 2.21 17.37
N ALA A 85 4.34 1.68 18.48
CA ALA A 85 3.05 2.06 19.05
C ALA A 85 3.00 3.54 19.45
N LEU A 86 4.05 4.05 20.08
CA LEU A 86 4.13 5.47 20.48
C LEU A 86 4.15 6.39 19.25
N ILE A 87 4.97 6.10 18.23
CA ILE A 87 5.02 6.87 16.97
C ILE A 87 3.64 6.87 16.30
N ALA A 88 2.98 5.71 16.24
CA ALA A 88 1.64 5.58 15.65
C ALA A 88 0.59 6.42 16.41
N CYS A 89 0.63 6.41 17.75
CA CYS A 89 -0.27 7.23 18.57
C CYS A 89 -0.02 8.73 18.35
N ILE A 90 1.25 9.16 18.29
CA ILE A 90 1.63 10.56 18.04
C ILE A 90 1.12 11.00 16.64
N ALA A 91 1.42 10.23 15.60
CA ALA A 91 0.97 10.55 14.25
C ALA A 91 -0.56 10.61 14.15
N THR A 92 -1.26 9.69 14.84
CA THR A 92 -2.73 9.69 14.86
C THR A 92 -3.29 10.90 15.63
N ALA A 93 -2.69 11.28 16.77
CA ALA A 93 -3.11 12.45 17.54
C ALA A 93 -2.93 13.76 16.75
N GLN A 94 -1.90 13.86 15.92
CA GLN A 94 -1.64 15.02 15.06
C GLN A 94 -2.56 15.10 13.83
N ASN A 95 -3.12 13.96 13.39
CA ASN A 95 -3.99 13.90 12.22
C ASN A 95 -5.44 14.34 12.48
N ASP A 96 -5.87 14.37 13.76
CA ASP A 96 -7.24 14.68 14.10
C ASP A 96 -7.50 16.19 14.21
N ARG A 97 -7.70 16.83 13.08
CA ARG A 97 -8.00 18.26 13.00
C ARG A 97 -9.49 18.62 13.05
N GLY A 98 -10.38 17.65 13.29
CA GLY A 98 -11.81 17.90 13.52
C GLY A 98 -12.62 18.44 12.34
N GLN A 99 -12.06 18.53 11.16
CA GLN A 99 -12.74 18.94 9.93
C GLN A 99 -12.40 17.96 8.82
N GLY A 100 -13.27 17.00 8.56
CA GLY A 100 -13.46 16.21 7.32
C GLY A 100 -12.30 15.79 6.43
N ASP A 101 -11.20 16.49 6.45
CA ASP A 101 -9.99 16.18 5.72
C ASP A 101 -9.05 15.36 6.63
N LYS A 102 -9.01 14.07 6.36
CA LYS A 102 -8.06 13.14 6.99
C LYS A 102 -6.67 13.42 6.45
N GLY A 103 -6.10 14.57 6.83
CA GLY A 103 -4.71 14.89 6.56
C GLY A 103 -3.85 13.79 7.15
N THR A 104 -3.45 12.84 6.33
CA THR A 104 -2.72 11.67 6.79
C THR A 104 -1.28 12.09 7.01
N MET A 105 -0.89 12.30 8.28
CA MET A 105 0.52 12.49 8.62
C MET A 105 1.28 11.22 8.22
N PRO A 106 2.34 11.31 7.40
CA PRO A 106 3.17 10.17 7.07
C PRO A 106 3.82 9.61 8.33
N ILE A 107 3.99 8.30 8.36
CA ILE A 107 4.57 7.58 9.49
C ILE A 107 5.94 7.08 9.05
N ALA A 108 6.97 7.42 9.82
CA ALA A 108 8.34 7.00 9.59
C ALA A 108 9.07 6.82 10.92
N ALA A 109 9.98 5.86 10.94
CA ALA A 109 10.95 5.61 12.01
C ALA A 109 12.36 5.37 11.44
N ASP A 110 12.44 4.93 10.17
CA ASP A 110 13.69 4.75 9.44
C ASP A 110 14.36 6.11 9.15
N PRO A 111 15.69 6.24 9.35
CA PRO A 111 16.40 7.51 9.18
C PRO A 111 16.29 8.14 7.79
N GLU A 112 16.27 7.33 6.72
CA GLU A 112 16.10 7.86 5.37
C GLU A 112 14.66 8.29 5.11
N SER A 113 13.68 7.54 5.60
CA SER A 113 12.27 7.94 5.56
C SER A 113 12.07 9.28 6.28
N LEU A 114 12.68 9.47 7.45
CA LEU A 114 12.64 10.74 8.18
C LEU A 114 13.30 11.88 7.40
N SER A 115 14.43 11.61 6.74
CA SER A 115 15.12 12.58 5.90
C SER A 115 14.26 13.02 4.71
N VAL A 116 13.56 12.08 4.07
CA VAL A 116 12.62 12.38 2.97
C VAL A 116 11.46 13.24 3.48
N LEU A 117 10.92 12.96 4.67
CA LEU A 117 9.83 13.76 5.25
C LEU A 117 10.29 15.17 5.62
N ALA A 118 11.47 15.33 6.23
CA ALA A 118 12.04 16.63 6.55
C ALA A 118 12.26 17.47 5.27
N LEU A 119 12.71 16.83 4.19
CA LEU A 119 12.86 17.47 2.90
C LEU A 119 11.51 17.85 2.29
N ALA A 120 10.52 16.95 2.34
CA ALA A 120 9.17 17.22 1.87
C ALA A 120 8.52 18.41 2.61
N GLU A 121 8.76 18.56 3.91
CA GLU A 121 8.29 19.70 4.68
C GLU A 121 8.92 21.02 4.22
N ARG A 122 10.23 21.03 3.94
CA ARG A 122 10.89 22.20 3.36
C ARG A 122 10.33 22.57 1.99
N LEU A 123 10.12 21.55 1.15
CA LEU A 123 9.55 21.72 -0.19
C LEU A 123 8.09 22.18 -0.13
N ALA A 124 7.36 21.81 0.91
CA ALA A 124 5.97 22.24 1.08
C ALA A 124 5.83 23.78 1.12
N ALA A 125 6.81 24.49 1.68
CA ALA A 125 6.82 25.96 1.73
C ALA A 125 7.09 26.62 0.37
N SER A 126 7.53 25.86 -0.65
CA SER A 126 7.81 26.39 -2.00
C SER A 126 6.67 26.07 -2.97
N GLU A 127 6.62 26.82 -4.09
CA GLU A 127 5.64 26.63 -5.17
C GLU A 127 6.19 25.76 -6.33
N ILE A 128 7.41 25.25 -6.20
CA ILE A 128 8.04 24.44 -7.26
C ILE A 128 7.31 23.09 -7.44
N PRO A 129 7.27 22.54 -8.66
CA PRO A 129 6.82 21.19 -8.91
C PRO A 129 7.65 20.17 -8.09
N VAL A 130 7.00 19.13 -7.61
CA VAL A 130 7.67 18.04 -6.88
C VAL A 130 7.40 16.74 -7.62
N LEU A 131 8.46 15.98 -7.90
CA LEU A 131 8.37 14.64 -8.47
C LEU A 131 8.63 13.60 -7.37
N ILE A 132 7.66 12.73 -7.10
CA ILE A 132 7.77 11.65 -6.11
C ILE A 132 7.95 10.32 -6.84
N ASN A 133 9.15 9.75 -6.74
CA ASN A 133 9.49 8.46 -7.31
C ASN A 133 9.41 7.36 -6.26
N GLY A 134 9.01 6.17 -6.66
CA GLY A 134 9.04 4.99 -5.79
C GLY A 134 8.08 3.90 -6.22
N PRO A 135 8.30 2.66 -5.79
CA PRO A 135 7.46 1.51 -6.13
C PRO A 135 5.97 1.73 -5.78
N THR A 136 5.10 0.96 -6.42
CA THR A 136 3.66 0.99 -6.09
C THR A 136 3.42 0.60 -4.63
N GLY A 137 2.50 1.31 -3.96
CA GLY A 137 2.13 1.02 -2.58
C GLY A 137 3.09 1.55 -1.51
N THR A 138 4.12 2.36 -1.85
CA THR A 138 5.09 2.93 -0.89
C THR A 138 4.57 4.13 -0.09
N GLY A 139 3.44 4.73 -0.50
CA GLY A 139 2.83 5.88 0.17
C GLY A 139 3.02 7.23 -0.54
N LYS A 140 3.24 7.24 -1.86
CA LYS A 140 3.40 8.48 -2.66
C LYS A 140 2.25 9.45 -2.49
N GLU A 141 1.00 8.98 -2.50
CA GLU A 141 -0.18 9.81 -2.28
C GLU A 141 -0.21 10.43 -0.87
N VAL A 142 0.16 9.65 0.16
CA VAL A 142 0.24 10.16 1.55
C VAL A 142 1.26 11.29 1.65
N LEU A 143 2.43 11.13 1.02
CA LEU A 143 3.46 12.16 0.98
C LEU A 143 2.98 13.42 0.21
N SER A 144 2.25 13.25 -0.89
CA SER A 144 1.67 14.36 -1.66
C SER A 144 0.66 15.16 -0.84
N ARG A 145 -0.23 14.48 -0.11
CA ARG A 145 -1.20 15.10 0.81
C ARG A 145 -0.49 15.83 1.96
N PHE A 146 0.57 15.26 2.49
CA PHE A 146 1.41 15.90 3.51
C PHE A 146 2.04 17.19 3.00
N ILE A 147 2.63 17.19 1.79
CA ILE A 147 3.20 18.39 1.16
C ILE A 147 2.12 19.47 0.99
N HIS A 148 0.93 19.11 0.50
CA HIS A 148 -0.17 20.05 0.37
C HIS A 148 -0.60 20.64 1.73
N ALA A 149 -0.80 19.77 2.74
CA ALA A 149 -1.26 20.18 4.08
C ALA A 149 -0.25 21.10 4.82
N ARG A 150 1.03 21.07 4.43
CA ARG A 150 2.10 21.94 4.96
C ARG A 150 2.40 23.15 4.08
N SER A 151 1.74 23.27 2.92
CA SER A 151 1.98 24.34 1.96
C SER A 151 1.17 25.60 2.28
N PRO A 152 1.53 26.75 1.67
CA PRO A 152 0.68 27.96 1.67
C PRO A 152 -0.72 27.68 1.12
N ARG A 153 -0.87 26.69 0.23
CA ARG A 153 -2.12 26.28 -0.43
C ARG A 153 -2.97 25.29 0.36
N LYS A 154 -2.66 25.04 1.63
CA LYS A 154 -3.36 24.04 2.49
C LYS A 154 -4.87 24.28 2.64
N ALA A 155 -5.36 25.50 2.42
CA ALA A 155 -6.78 25.83 2.45
C ALA A 155 -7.45 25.67 1.08
N GLY A 156 -6.68 25.52 0.00
CA GLY A 156 -7.18 25.29 -1.35
C GLY A 156 -7.52 23.82 -1.61
N PRO A 157 -8.08 23.52 -2.78
CA PRO A 157 -8.43 22.16 -3.15
C PRO A 157 -7.19 21.27 -3.35
N PHE A 158 -7.31 20.00 -2.98
CA PHE A 158 -6.36 18.93 -3.33
C PHE A 158 -7.05 17.93 -4.25
N ILE A 159 -6.69 17.93 -5.52
CA ILE A 159 -7.25 17.02 -6.53
C ILE A 159 -6.18 15.98 -6.87
N ALA A 160 -6.56 14.70 -6.81
CA ALA A 160 -5.69 13.57 -7.17
C ALA A 160 -6.25 12.83 -8.38
N VAL A 161 -5.41 12.57 -9.37
CA VAL A 161 -5.75 11.88 -10.61
C VAL A 161 -4.75 10.75 -10.83
N ASN A 162 -5.25 9.54 -11.06
CA ASN A 162 -4.42 8.42 -11.51
C ASN A 162 -4.42 8.37 -13.05
N CYS A 163 -3.26 8.55 -13.66
CA CYS A 163 -3.11 8.62 -15.13
C CYS A 163 -3.23 7.24 -15.82
N ALA A 164 -3.09 6.13 -15.08
CA ALA A 164 -3.21 4.78 -15.62
C ALA A 164 -4.65 4.23 -15.60
N ALA A 165 -5.55 4.87 -14.85
CA ALA A 165 -6.84 4.26 -14.50
C ALA A 165 -7.90 4.36 -15.62
N MET A 166 -7.64 5.08 -16.75
CA MET A 166 -8.68 5.39 -17.73
C MET A 166 -8.14 5.58 -19.15
N PRO A 167 -9.02 5.43 -20.20
CA PRO A 167 -8.64 5.70 -21.58
C PRO A 167 -8.20 7.15 -21.82
N GLU A 168 -7.33 7.37 -22.81
CA GLU A 168 -6.73 8.68 -23.15
C GLU A 168 -7.76 9.80 -23.29
N ALA A 169 -8.83 9.60 -24.10
CA ALA A 169 -9.85 10.62 -24.32
C ALA A 169 -10.61 11.00 -23.04
N MET A 170 -10.79 10.05 -22.13
CA MET A 170 -11.42 10.30 -20.83
C MET A 170 -10.48 11.07 -19.90
N LEU A 171 -9.20 10.68 -19.84
CA LEU A 171 -8.18 11.36 -19.07
C LEU A 171 -8.01 12.82 -19.52
N GLU A 172 -8.02 13.04 -20.85
CA GLU A 172 -7.98 14.39 -21.44
C GLU A 172 -9.16 15.25 -21.00
N ALA A 173 -10.38 14.74 -21.15
CA ALA A 173 -11.59 15.44 -20.75
C ALA A 173 -11.64 15.76 -19.24
N LEU A 174 -11.15 14.85 -18.42
CA LEU A 174 -11.08 15.05 -16.97
C LEU A 174 -10.01 16.05 -16.56
N LEU A 175 -8.82 16.03 -17.18
CA LEU A 175 -7.75 16.97 -16.84
C LEU A 175 -8.06 18.40 -17.29
N PHE A 176 -8.41 18.57 -18.58
CA PHE A 176 -8.49 19.89 -19.20
C PHE A 176 -9.92 20.42 -19.33
N GLY A 177 -10.94 19.55 -19.12
CA GLY A 177 -12.33 19.90 -19.30
C GLY A 177 -12.77 19.92 -20.77
N HIS A 178 -14.05 20.15 -21.01
CA HIS A 178 -14.63 20.22 -22.35
C HIS A 178 -15.83 21.15 -22.41
N VAL A 179 -16.07 21.73 -23.56
CA VAL A 179 -17.29 22.49 -23.83
C VAL A 179 -18.41 21.54 -24.27
N LYS A 180 -19.67 21.95 -24.14
CA LYS A 180 -20.82 21.20 -24.63
C LYS A 180 -20.67 20.94 -26.13
N GLY A 181 -20.86 19.68 -26.55
CA GLY A 181 -20.78 19.25 -27.95
C GLY A 181 -19.35 18.99 -28.46
N ALA A 182 -18.34 19.02 -27.60
CA ALA A 182 -16.94 18.80 -27.99
C ALA A 182 -16.66 17.39 -28.57
N PHE A 183 -17.45 16.39 -28.16
CA PHE A 183 -17.41 15.01 -28.67
C PHE A 183 -18.78 14.34 -28.52
N THR A 184 -18.96 13.18 -29.14
CA THR A 184 -20.19 12.37 -29.02
C THR A 184 -20.42 11.96 -27.57
N GLY A 185 -21.49 12.49 -26.94
CA GLY A 185 -21.77 12.27 -25.50
C GLY A 185 -21.47 13.47 -24.60
N ALA A 186 -20.84 14.54 -25.09
CA ALA A 186 -20.61 15.77 -24.33
C ALA A 186 -21.91 16.62 -24.24
N THR A 187 -22.89 16.14 -23.48
CA THR A 187 -24.20 16.79 -23.31
C THR A 187 -24.13 18.07 -22.45
N GLN A 188 -23.16 18.14 -21.56
CA GLN A 188 -22.86 19.29 -20.70
C GLN A 188 -21.39 19.66 -20.82
N SER A 189 -21.00 20.85 -20.38
CA SER A 189 -19.60 21.23 -20.24
C SER A 189 -19.04 20.73 -18.92
N SER A 190 -17.73 20.45 -18.87
CA SER A 190 -16.98 20.11 -17.66
C SER A 190 -15.78 21.04 -17.53
N GLU A 191 -15.51 21.51 -16.32
CA GLU A 191 -14.39 22.45 -16.09
C GLU A 191 -13.01 21.75 -16.10
N GLY A 192 -12.97 20.45 -15.80
CA GLY A 192 -11.72 19.69 -15.68
C GLY A 192 -10.96 19.91 -14.36
N PHE A 193 -10.02 19.00 -14.09
CA PHE A 193 -9.32 18.99 -12.80
C PHE A 193 -8.33 20.13 -12.62
N PHE A 194 -7.73 20.65 -13.68
CA PHE A 194 -6.87 21.84 -13.56
C PHE A 194 -7.64 23.03 -13.02
N ARG A 195 -8.85 23.28 -13.51
CA ARG A 195 -9.69 24.38 -13.01
C ARG A 195 -10.28 24.07 -11.63
N ALA A 196 -10.67 22.83 -11.40
CA ALA A 196 -11.14 22.38 -10.07
C ALA A 196 -10.03 22.47 -9.00
N ALA A 197 -8.75 22.43 -9.40
CA ALA A 197 -7.59 22.57 -8.51
C ALA A 197 -7.09 24.01 -8.40
N ASP A 198 -7.78 25.00 -8.98
CA ASP A 198 -7.35 26.40 -8.99
C ASP A 198 -7.17 26.94 -7.56
N GLY A 199 -6.07 27.65 -7.30
CA GLY A 199 -5.65 28.06 -5.97
C GLY A 199 -5.14 26.94 -5.05
N GLY A 200 -5.08 25.70 -5.53
CA GLY A 200 -4.74 24.51 -4.77
C GLY A 200 -3.60 23.67 -5.34
N THR A 201 -3.74 22.36 -5.23
CA THR A 201 -2.72 21.38 -5.65
C THR A 201 -3.36 20.26 -6.48
N LEU A 202 -2.73 19.93 -7.60
CA LEU A 202 -3.08 18.79 -8.45
C LEU A 202 -2.00 17.70 -8.32
N LEU A 203 -2.39 16.51 -7.86
CA LEU A 203 -1.55 15.31 -7.87
C LEU A 203 -1.83 14.51 -9.15
N LEU A 204 -0.77 14.28 -9.93
CA LEU A 204 -0.76 13.40 -11.09
C LEU A 204 -0.06 12.09 -10.69
N ASP A 205 -0.83 11.08 -10.29
CA ASP A 205 -0.28 9.78 -9.92
C ASP A 205 -0.07 8.90 -11.16
N GLU A 206 0.97 8.06 -11.12
CA GLU A 206 1.39 7.20 -12.24
C GLU A 206 1.62 8.00 -13.53
N ILE A 207 2.33 9.15 -13.43
CA ILE A 207 2.54 10.08 -14.54
C ILE A 207 3.23 9.42 -15.75
N ALA A 208 4.03 8.37 -15.54
CA ALA A 208 4.70 7.60 -16.59
C ALA A 208 3.72 6.92 -17.57
N GLU A 209 2.47 6.68 -17.13
CA GLU A 209 1.42 6.06 -17.94
C GLU A 209 0.64 7.07 -18.80
N MET A 210 0.92 8.36 -18.67
CA MET A 210 0.23 9.39 -19.44
C MET A 210 0.61 9.31 -20.93
N PRO A 211 -0.35 9.27 -21.86
CA PRO A 211 -0.08 9.27 -23.30
C PRO A 211 0.68 10.52 -23.77
N LEU A 212 1.59 10.37 -24.75
CA LEU A 212 2.44 11.46 -25.28
C LEU A 212 1.66 12.72 -25.70
N PRO A 213 0.48 12.63 -26.35
CA PRO A 213 -0.29 13.84 -26.70
C PRO A 213 -0.71 14.64 -25.47
N LEU A 214 -1.07 13.95 -24.36
CA LEU A 214 -1.47 14.59 -23.11
C LEU A 214 -0.27 15.18 -22.36
N GLN A 215 0.90 14.54 -22.46
CA GLN A 215 2.15 15.10 -21.93
C GLN A 215 2.47 16.46 -22.55
N ALA A 216 2.23 16.66 -23.87
CA ALA A 216 2.42 17.93 -24.53
C ALA A 216 1.45 19.02 -24.02
N LYS A 217 0.19 18.67 -23.76
CA LYS A 217 -0.81 19.57 -23.17
C LYS A 217 -0.49 19.93 -21.73
N LEU A 218 -0.03 18.93 -20.95
CA LEU A 218 0.41 19.12 -19.57
C LEU A 218 1.61 20.08 -19.51
N LEU A 219 2.58 19.94 -20.41
CA LEU A 219 3.74 20.83 -20.48
C LEU A 219 3.31 22.29 -20.67
N ARG A 220 2.36 22.54 -21.57
CA ARG A 220 1.82 23.90 -21.78
C ARG A 220 1.14 24.42 -20.52
N ALA A 221 0.31 23.61 -19.87
CA ALA A 221 -0.34 24.02 -18.63
C ALA A 221 0.67 24.40 -17.52
N LEU A 222 1.82 23.65 -17.45
CA LEU A 222 2.90 23.93 -16.49
C LEU A 222 3.76 25.17 -16.86
N GLN A 223 3.85 25.52 -18.13
CA GLN A 223 4.68 26.63 -18.61
C GLN A 223 3.91 27.95 -18.66
N GLU A 224 2.70 27.90 -19.18
CA GLU A 224 1.86 29.06 -19.47
C GLU A 224 0.86 29.36 -18.35
N SER A 225 0.66 28.42 -17.42
CA SER A 225 -0.39 28.49 -16.38
C SER A 225 -1.78 28.66 -16.99
N GLU A 226 -2.01 28.04 -18.14
CA GLU A 226 -3.26 28.09 -18.90
C GLU A 226 -3.64 26.71 -19.41
N VAL A 227 -4.94 26.45 -19.48
CA VAL A 227 -5.51 25.22 -20.07
C VAL A 227 -6.53 25.57 -21.15
N VAL A 228 -6.55 24.75 -22.22
CA VAL A 228 -7.56 24.88 -23.27
C VAL A 228 -8.52 23.70 -23.18
N PRO A 229 -9.80 23.92 -22.81
CA PRO A 229 -10.80 22.87 -22.78
C PRO A 229 -11.02 22.24 -24.17
N ILE A 230 -11.37 20.96 -24.23
CA ILE A 230 -11.64 20.28 -25.49
C ILE A 230 -12.80 20.96 -26.19
N GLY A 231 -12.62 21.28 -27.47
CA GLY A 231 -13.60 22.00 -28.30
C GLY A 231 -13.63 23.52 -28.09
N ALA A 232 -12.80 24.08 -27.18
CA ALA A 232 -12.61 25.51 -27.03
C ALA A 232 -11.34 25.98 -27.75
N THR A 233 -11.31 27.26 -28.12
CA THR A 233 -10.14 27.92 -28.72
C THR A 233 -9.49 28.92 -27.76
N THR A 234 -10.18 29.31 -26.70
CA THR A 234 -9.72 30.28 -25.74
C THR A 234 -9.07 29.61 -24.55
N PRO A 235 -7.81 29.92 -24.21
CA PRO A 235 -7.18 29.44 -23.02
C PRO A 235 -7.80 30.01 -21.75
N VAL A 236 -7.79 29.25 -20.68
CA VAL A 236 -8.26 29.61 -19.34
C VAL A 236 -7.08 29.59 -18.39
N LYS A 237 -6.83 30.70 -17.70
CA LYS A 237 -5.78 30.78 -16.68
C LYS A 237 -6.09 29.91 -15.47
N VAL A 238 -5.07 29.28 -14.94
CA VAL A 238 -5.14 28.45 -13.74
C VAL A 238 -3.89 28.67 -12.88
N ASP A 239 -4.08 28.76 -11.58
CA ASP A 239 -3.00 28.84 -10.60
C ASP A 239 -2.94 27.56 -9.78
N VAL A 240 -2.25 26.54 -10.28
CA VAL A 240 -2.23 25.19 -9.70
C VAL A 240 -0.81 24.75 -9.42
N ARG A 241 -0.56 24.36 -8.17
CA ARG A 241 0.68 23.63 -7.82
C ARG A 241 0.56 22.18 -8.26
N VAL A 242 1.53 21.68 -9.03
CA VAL A 242 1.54 20.29 -9.50
C VAL A 242 2.52 19.44 -8.67
N ILE A 243 2.05 18.29 -8.22
CA ILE A 243 2.85 17.20 -7.68
C ILE A 243 2.68 16.01 -8.63
N ALA A 244 3.78 15.47 -9.15
CA ALA A 244 3.77 14.27 -9.98
C ALA A 244 4.30 13.07 -9.19
N ALA A 245 3.70 11.90 -9.39
CA ALA A 245 4.17 10.64 -8.80
C ALA A 245 4.42 9.60 -9.88
N ALA A 246 5.56 8.91 -9.79
CA ALA A 246 5.97 7.88 -10.75
C ALA A 246 6.35 6.59 -10.01
N ASN A 247 5.94 5.46 -10.57
CA ASN A 247 6.35 4.12 -10.14
C ASN A 247 7.41 3.51 -11.07
N ARG A 248 7.60 4.09 -12.26
CA ARG A 248 8.63 3.73 -13.24
C ARG A 248 9.78 4.74 -13.20
N ASP A 249 10.95 4.30 -13.68
CA ASP A 249 12.10 5.16 -13.85
C ASP A 249 11.90 6.09 -15.06
N LEU A 250 11.55 7.35 -14.81
CA LEU A 250 11.25 8.33 -15.86
C LEU A 250 12.43 8.57 -16.81
N PRO A 251 13.71 8.61 -16.38
CA PRO A 251 14.86 8.66 -17.30
C PRO A 251 14.84 7.52 -18.33
N THR A 252 14.53 6.30 -17.92
CA THR A 252 14.37 5.16 -18.82
C THR A 252 13.19 5.35 -19.78
N GLU A 253 12.04 5.82 -19.30
CA GLU A 253 10.88 6.10 -20.14
C GLU A 253 11.17 7.21 -21.18
N VAL A 254 12.01 8.19 -20.83
CA VAL A 254 12.49 9.23 -21.77
C VAL A 254 13.40 8.62 -22.82
N ALA A 255 14.38 7.79 -22.42
CA ALA A 255 15.31 7.15 -23.34
C ALA A 255 14.60 6.24 -24.36
N GLU A 256 13.52 5.58 -23.94
CA GLU A 256 12.68 4.71 -24.78
C GLU A 256 11.57 5.46 -25.55
N GLY A 257 11.52 6.79 -25.44
CA GLY A 257 10.56 7.64 -26.18
C GLY A 257 9.11 7.56 -25.71
N ARG A 258 8.84 6.98 -24.54
CA ARG A 258 7.49 6.93 -23.94
C ARG A 258 7.17 8.16 -23.08
N PHE A 259 8.20 8.89 -22.67
CA PHE A 259 8.02 10.14 -21.92
C PHE A 259 8.83 11.28 -22.59
N ARG A 260 8.23 12.47 -22.64
CA ARG A 260 8.88 13.63 -23.28
C ARG A 260 10.00 14.17 -22.39
N PRO A 261 11.19 14.45 -22.95
CA PRO A 261 12.30 15.00 -22.18
C PRO A 261 12.02 16.40 -21.63
N ASP A 262 11.30 17.25 -22.39
CA ASP A 262 10.94 18.61 -21.97
C ASP A 262 10.00 18.63 -20.75
N LEU A 263 9.02 17.74 -20.71
CA LEU A 263 8.15 17.55 -19.56
C LEU A 263 8.90 16.97 -18.36
N TYR A 264 9.78 16.02 -18.58
CA TYR A 264 10.60 15.43 -17.53
C TYR A 264 11.41 16.52 -16.80
N TYR A 265 12.15 17.37 -17.51
CA TYR A 265 12.94 18.44 -16.89
C TYR A 265 12.05 19.49 -16.20
N ARG A 266 10.83 19.70 -16.66
CA ARG A 266 9.90 20.63 -16.01
C ARG A 266 9.33 20.10 -14.70
N LEU A 267 9.11 18.77 -14.60
CA LEU A 267 8.62 18.11 -13.39
C LEU A 267 9.74 17.77 -12.41
N ASN A 268 10.92 17.36 -12.92
CA ASN A 268 12.06 16.91 -12.13
C ASN A 268 12.91 18.06 -11.58
N VAL A 269 12.27 19.08 -11.04
CA VAL A 269 12.98 20.19 -10.37
C VAL A 269 13.49 19.72 -9.01
N PHE A 270 12.67 18.97 -8.28
CA PHE A 270 13.08 18.40 -7.01
C PHE A 270 12.52 16.97 -6.87
N PRO A 271 13.35 15.93 -7.10
CA PRO A 271 12.91 14.55 -6.93
C PRO A 271 12.93 14.12 -5.46
N LEU A 272 11.86 13.47 -5.02
CA LEU A 272 11.75 12.76 -3.75
C LEU A 272 11.66 11.27 -4.02
N GLY A 273 12.59 10.47 -3.50
CA GLY A 273 12.59 9.01 -3.63
C GLY A 273 11.96 8.33 -2.42
N LEU A 274 10.92 7.53 -2.62
CA LEU A 274 10.40 6.62 -1.62
C LEU A 274 10.94 5.21 -1.85
N ARG A 275 11.62 4.66 -0.85
CA ARG A 275 12.15 3.29 -0.88
C ARG A 275 11.06 2.25 -0.71
N SER A 276 11.32 1.03 -1.16
CA SER A 276 10.45 -0.12 -0.88
C SER A 276 10.41 -0.40 0.63
N LEU A 277 9.32 -1.00 1.12
CA LEU A 277 9.15 -1.25 2.55
C LEU A 277 10.21 -2.20 3.12
N ARG A 278 10.70 -3.15 2.32
CA ARG A 278 11.80 -4.06 2.68
C ARG A 278 13.13 -3.35 2.98
N GLU A 279 13.35 -2.15 2.42
CA GLU A 279 14.56 -1.34 2.59
C GLU A 279 14.45 -0.36 3.78
N ARG A 280 13.30 -0.35 4.47
CA ARG A 280 13.04 0.48 5.66
C ARG A 280 12.30 -0.31 6.74
N PRO A 281 12.91 -1.39 7.26
CA PRO A 281 12.27 -2.29 8.23
C PRO A 281 11.89 -1.61 9.55
N GLU A 282 12.55 -0.51 9.92
CA GLU A 282 12.24 0.28 11.11
C GLU A 282 10.85 0.94 11.03
N ASP A 283 10.36 1.25 9.83
CA ASP A 283 9.03 1.82 9.64
C ASP A 283 7.90 0.81 9.91
N ILE A 284 8.18 -0.51 9.80
CA ILE A 284 7.16 -1.55 9.80
C ILE A 284 6.35 -1.55 11.10
N ALA A 285 7.01 -1.46 12.25
CA ALA A 285 6.31 -1.47 13.54
C ALA A 285 5.36 -0.26 13.68
N ALA A 286 5.84 0.94 13.37
CA ALA A 286 5.04 2.15 13.47
C ALA A 286 3.86 2.15 12.47
N LEU A 287 4.10 1.71 11.23
CA LEU A 287 3.06 1.56 10.22
C LEU A 287 2.01 0.52 10.64
N ALA A 288 2.43 -0.65 11.14
CA ALA A 288 1.52 -1.71 11.58
C ALA A 288 0.59 -1.23 12.69
N PHE A 289 1.13 -0.60 13.75
CA PHE A 289 0.30 -0.03 14.83
C PHE A 289 -0.61 1.08 14.33
N ALA A 290 -0.16 1.93 13.42
CA ALA A 290 -1.02 2.97 12.85
C ALA A 290 -2.19 2.42 12.03
N MET A 291 -1.99 1.31 11.34
CA MET A 291 -3.06 0.61 10.63
C MET A 291 -4.09 0.00 11.62
N LEU A 292 -3.62 -0.56 12.73
CA LEU A 292 -4.52 -1.02 13.80
C LEU A 292 -5.32 0.16 14.38
N LEU A 293 -4.66 1.29 14.68
CA LEU A 293 -5.33 2.52 15.16
C LEU A 293 -6.39 3.05 14.18
N ARG A 294 -6.12 2.92 12.86
CA ARG A 294 -7.04 3.37 11.80
C ARG A 294 -8.24 2.45 11.63
N HIS A 295 -8.04 1.13 11.72
CA HIS A 295 -9.04 0.13 11.36
C HIS A 295 -9.74 -0.50 12.57
N ALA A 296 -9.23 -0.32 13.80
CA ALA A 296 -9.90 -0.81 15.01
C ALA A 296 -11.25 -0.13 15.19
N PRO A 297 -12.31 -0.89 15.52
CA PRO A 297 -13.63 -0.32 15.81
C PRO A 297 -13.58 0.66 16.98
N ALA A 298 -14.38 1.73 16.89
CA ALA A 298 -14.48 2.70 17.98
C ALA A 298 -14.94 2.04 19.29
N GLY A 299 -14.28 2.39 20.39
CA GLY A 299 -14.61 1.87 21.74
C GLY A 299 -14.06 0.47 22.05
N GLN A 300 -13.38 -0.18 21.11
CA GLN A 300 -12.68 -1.43 21.38
C GLN A 300 -11.20 -1.19 21.71
N PRO A 301 -10.59 -2.02 22.58
CA PRO A 301 -9.15 -1.98 22.80
C PRO A 301 -8.41 -2.34 21.50
N ILE A 302 -7.32 -1.63 21.24
CA ILE A 302 -6.48 -1.89 20.08
C ILE A 302 -5.52 -3.04 20.44
N PRO A 303 -5.51 -4.15 19.68
CA PRO A 303 -4.67 -5.28 20.01
C PRO A 303 -3.20 -4.91 19.94
N TRP A 304 -2.40 -5.45 20.86
CA TRP A 304 -0.96 -5.36 20.82
C TRP A 304 -0.40 -6.31 19.76
N ILE A 305 0.75 -5.98 19.19
CA ILE A 305 1.46 -6.88 18.27
C ILE A 305 2.62 -7.50 19.06
N SER A 306 2.65 -8.83 19.16
CA SER A 306 3.73 -9.53 19.85
C SER A 306 5.09 -9.33 19.13
N ASP A 307 6.18 -9.42 19.87
CA ASP A 307 7.53 -9.29 19.29
C ASP A 307 7.79 -10.35 18.23
N ALA A 308 7.26 -11.57 18.42
CA ALA A 308 7.34 -12.64 17.43
C ALA A 308 6.58 -12.31 16.13
N ALA A 309 5.40 -11.70 16.23
CA ALA A 309 4.66 -11.24 15.06
C ALA A 309 5.38 -10.08 14.36
N LEU A 310 5.94 -9.12 15.10
CA LEU A 310 6.75 -8.04 14.53
C LEU A 310 8.01 -8.55 13.82
N ALA A 311 8.70 -9.52 14.41
CA ALA A 311 9.85 -10.15 13.76
C ALA A 311 9.45 -10.80 12.43
N MET A 312 8.30 -11.49 12.39
CA MET A 312 7.76 -12.08 11.17
C MET A 312 7.40 -11.01 10.12
N LEU A 313 6.79 -9.89 10.53
CA LEU A 313 6.49 -8.77 9.62
C LEU A 313 7.75 -8.15 9.03
N ARG A 314 8.85 -8.04 9.81
CA ARG A 314 10.12 -7.47 9.35
C ARG A 314 10.87 -8.35 8.35
N LEU A 315 10.72 -9.67 8.47
CA LEU A 315 11.38 -10.64 7.58
C LEU A 315 10.68 -10.76 6.22
N HIS A 316 9.44 -10.28 6.10
CA HIS A 316 8.69 -10.40 4.85
C HIS A 316 9.20 -9.38 3.81
N PRO A 317 9.31 -9.76 2.50
CA PRO A 317 9.88 -8.91 1.44
C PRO A 317 8.97 -7.78 0.96
N TRP A 318 7.69 -7.78 1.32
CA TRP A 318 6.68 -6.75 1.03
C TRP A 318 6.60 -6.33 -0.44
N PRO A 319 6.32 -7.24 -1.41
CA PRO A 319 6.19 -6.87 -2.81
C PRO A 319 5.09 -5.81 -3.06
N GLY A 320 4.01 -5.80 -2.28
CA GLY A 320 2.95 -4.79 -2.30
C GLY A 320 3.19 -3.61 -1.36
N ASN A 321 4.37 -3.52 -0.72
CA ASN A 321 4.78 -2.44 0.17
C ASN A 321 3.77 -2.15 1.30
N VAL A 322 3.51 -0.88 1.59
CA VAL A 322 2.61 -0.43 2.67
C VAL A 322 1.15 -0.85 2.40
N ARG A 323 0.75 -0.96 1.12
CA ARG A 323 -0.60 -1.42 0.76
C ARG A 323 -0.82 -2.89 1.14
N GLU A 324 0.19 -3.73 0.95
CA GLU A 324 0.16 -5.13 1.38
C GLU A 324 0.17 -5.23 2.91
N LEU A 325 1.04 -4.47 3.59
CA LEU A 325 1.08 -4.41 5.05
C LEU A 325 -0.29 -4.03 5.63
N GLU A 326 -0.98 -3.03 5.05
CA GLU A 326 -2.32 -2.64 5.47
C GLU A 326 -3.33 -3.79 5.37
N ASN A 327 -3.30 -4.55 4.28
CA ASN A 327 -4.17 -5.72 4.11
C ASN A 327 -3.86 -6.82 5.12
N VAL A 328 -2.57 -7.10 5.36
CA VAL A 328 -2.13 -8.08 6.37
C VAL A 328 -2.60 -7.66 7.76
N MET A 329 -2.42 -6.40 8.14
CA MET A 329 -2.83 -5.90 9.45
C MET A 329 -4.36 -5.89 9.64
N ARG A 330 -5.13 -5.61 8.59
CA ARG A 330 -6.60 -5.70 8.62
C ARG A 330 -7.07 -7.14 8.85
N ARG A 331 -6.43 -8.13 8.20
CA ARG A 331 -6.71 -9.54 8.45
C ARG A 331 -6.31 -9.96 9.86
N ALA A 332 -5.11 -9.57 10.31
CA ALA A 332 -4.63 -9.87 11.65
C ALA A 332 -5.55 -9.30 12.75
N LEU A 333 -6.04 -8.08 12.57
CA LEU A 333 -7.01 -7.45 13.47
C LEU A 333 -8.31 -8.28 13.58
N LEU A 334 -8.82 -8.75 12.45
CA LEU A 334 -10.02 -9.59 12.42
C LEU A 334 -9.78 -10.95 13.10
N LEU A 335 -8.65 -11.61 12.78
CA LEU A 335 -8.33 -12.96 13.26
C LEU A 335 -7.97 -12.98 14.76
N SER A 336 -7.37 -11.91 15.29
CA SER A 336 -7.01 -11.83 16.70
C SER A 336 -8.23 -11.73 17.63
N GLY A 337 -9.38 -11.29 17.10
CA GLY A 337 -10.59 -11.08 17.90
C GLY A 337 -10.40 -10.09 19.06
N GLY A 338 -9.55 -9.07 18.89
CA GLY A 338 -9.25 -8.06 19.90
C GLY A 338 -8.18 -8.49 20.94
N ARG A 339 -7.61 -9.69 20.79
CA ARG A 339 -6.49 -10.18 21.61
C ARG A 339 -5.16 -9.76 20.98
N GLU A 340 -4.05 -10.03 21.66
CA GLU A 340 -2.71 -9.83 21.14
C GLU A 340 -2.54 -10.51 19.76
N ILE A 341 -1.93 -9.80 18.81
CA ILE A 341 -1.63 -10.33 17.48
C ILE A 341 -0.38 -11.16 17.56
N GLU A 342 -0.57 -12.46 17.47
CA GLU A 342 0.47 -13.49 17.42
C GLU A 342 0.83 -13.86 15.97
N PRO A 343 1.95 -14.53 15.71
CA PRO A 343 2.33 -15.01 14.38
C PRO A 343 1.23 -15.78 13.64
N ALA A 344 0.41 -16.54 14.37
CA ALA A 344 -0.72 -17.30 13.81
C ALA A 344 -1.81 -16.40 13.16
N HIS A 345 -1.93 -15.15 13.58
CA HIS A 345 -2.88 -14.19 13.04
C HIS A 345 -2.34 -13.44 11.80
N VAL A 346 -1.03 -13.50 11.56
CA VAL A 346 -0.36 -12.81 10.44
C VAL A 346 -0.42 -13.71 9.20
N GLN A 347 -1.20 -13.31 8.20
CA GLN A 347 -1.34 -14.04 6.94
C GLN A 347 -0.89 -13.17 5.77
N PHE A 348 0.18 -13.59 5.11
CA PHE A 348 0.68 -12.94 3.89
C PHE A 348 -0.08 -13.41 2.66
N ASP A 349 -0.13 -12.57 1.62
CA ASP A 349 -0.71 -12.95 0.34
C ASP A 349 0.19 -14.00 -0.36
N GLY A 350 -0.41 -15.07 -0.89
CA GLY A 350 0.33 -16.21 -1.47
C GLY A 350 1.22 -15.86 -2.68
N ILE A 351 1.03 -14.68 -3.27
CA ILE A 351 1.84 -14.15 -4.39
C ILE A 351 3.30 -13.92 -3.97
N ALA A 352 3.57 -13.59 -2.71
CA ALA A 352 4.94 -13.40 -2.21
C ALA A 352 5.79 -14.67 -2.33
N ARG A 353 5.20 -15.86 -2.22
CA ARG A 353 5.91 -17.13 -2.38
C ARG A 353 6.33 -17.42 -3.82
N LEU A 354 5.63 -16.85 -4.81
CA LEU A 354 5.96 -17.01 -6.23
C LEU A 354 7.10 -16.09 -6.67
N VAL A 355 7.23 -14.91 -6.04
CA VAL A 355 8.31 -13.96 -6.36
C VAL A 355 9.65 -14.38 -5.76
N GLU A 356 9.66 -14.97 -4.54
CA GLU A 356 10.90 -15.50 -3.94
C GLU A 356 11.45 -16.72 -4.68
N ALA A 357 10.58 -17.54 -5.29
CA ALA A 357 11.01 -18.69 -6.09
C ALA A 357 11.73 -18.28 -7.40
N ASN A 358 11.63 -17.00 -7.81
CA ASN A 358 12.26 -16.45 -9.01
C ASN A 358 13.37 -15.42 -8.73
N ALA A 359 13.85 -15.28 -7.49
CA ALA A 359 15.07 -14.52 -7.22
C ALA A 359 16.26 -15.27 -7.85
N PRO A 360 17.11 -14.61 -8.68
CA PRO A 360 18.21 -15.28 -9.32
C PRO A 360 19.20 -15.77 -8.26
N ALA A 361 19.32 -17.10 -8.13
CA ALA A 361 20.42 -17.71 -7.41
C ALA A 361 21.72 -17.24 -8.04
N ALA A 362 22.71 -16.90 -7.21
CA ALA A 362 24.05 -16.51 -7.63
C ALA A 362 24.61 -17.50 -8.69
N PRO A 363 25.41 -17.03 -9.64
CA PRO A 363 25.79 -17.81 -10.79
C PRO A 363 26.67 -18.99 -10.38
N VAL A 364 26.12 -20.19 -10.43
CA VAL A 364 26.91 -21.41 -10.54
C VAL A 364 27.10 -21.66 -12.03
N MET A 365 28.33 -21.51 -12.49
CA MET A 365 28.74 -21.86 -13.84
C MET A 365 28.38 -23.32 -14.13
N PHE A 366 27.85 -23.55 -15.31
CA PHE A 366 27.90 -24.69 -16.22
C PHE A 366 26.55 -25.14 -16.80
N ALA A 367 26.62 -25.26 -18.16
CA ALA A 367 25.73 -25.95 -19.09
C ALA A 367 24.49 -25.17 -19.60
N GLN A 368 24.58 -24.85 -20.89
CA GLN A 368 23.46 -24.38 -21.73
C GLN A 368 22.34 -25.42 -21.77
N PRO A 369 21.09 -25.02 -21.60
CA PRO A 369 19.96 -25.80 -22.04
C PRO A 369 19.28 -25.14 -23.26
N THR A 370 18.94 -26.00 -24.19
CA THR A 370 18.08 -25.82 -25.33
C THR A 370 16.74 -25.15 -25.02
N GLU A 371 16.35 -24.22 -25.88
CA GLU A 371 15.06 -23.52 -25.90
C GLU A 371 13.85 -24.45 -26.00
N ALA A 372 12.75 -24.01 -25.38
CA ALA A 372 11.35 -24.45 -25.50
C ALA A 372 10.84 -25.38 -24.39
N GLU A 373 10.33 -24.79 -23.24
CA GLU A 373 9.34 -25.48 -22.38
C GLU A 373 8.64 -24.65 -21.28
N GLU A 374 8.73 -23.30 -21.20
CA GLU A 374 8.18 -22.54 -20.06
C GLU A 374 6.66 -22.22 -20.08
N PRO A 375 5.96 -22.02 -21.20
CA PRO A 375 4.51 -21.70 -21.15
C PRO A 375 3.62 -22.90 -20.78
N GLN A 376 4.07 -24.13 -21.01
CA GLN A 376 3.27 -25.33 -20.78
C GLN A 376 3.18 -25.77 -19.32
N ARG A 377 4.14 -25.45 -18.47
CA ARG A 377 4.15 -25.88 -17.07
C ARG A 377 3.13 -25.16 -16.19
N LEU A 378 2.93 -23.87 -16.37
CA LEU A 378 1.94 -23.08 -15.62
C LEU A 378 0.51 -23.45 -16.01
N ALA A 379 0.21 -23.64 -17.27
CA ALA A 379 -1.09 -24.09 -17.75
C ALA A 379 -1.43 -25.47 -17.19
N ASN A 380 -0.46 -26.38 -17.11
CA ASN A 380 -0.66 -27.74 -16.56
C ASN A 380 -0.92 -27.75 -15.05
N VAL A 381 -0.29 -26.87 -14.27
CA VAL A 381 -0.51 -26.78 -12.80
C VAL A 381 -1.90 -26.21 -12.48
N VAL A 382 -2.35 -25.21 -13.21
CA VAL A 382 -3.70 -24.65 -13.07
C VAL A 382 -4.76 -25.66 -13.48
N GLN A 383 -4.56 -26.38 -14.60
CA GLN A 383 -5.47 -27.43 -15.05
C GLN A 383 -5.54 -28.62 -14.07
N LEU A 384 -4.42 -29.01 -13.45
CA LEU A 384 -4.39 -30.09 -12.46
C LEU A 384 -5.10 -29.69 -11.16
N SER A 385 -4.95 -28.46 -10.69
CA SER A 385 -5.64 -27.97 -9.48
C SER A 385 -7.15 -27.84 -9.70
N GLU A 386 -7.55 -27.38 -10.89
CA GLU A 386 -8.94 -27.28 -11.27
C GLU A 386 -9.59 -28.66 -11.46
N ALA A 387 -8.89 -29.58 -12.11
CA ALA A 387 -9.33 -30.97 -12.24
C ALA A 387 -9.56 -31.63 -10.88
N ARG A 388 -8.66 -31.39 -9.92
CA ARG A 388 -8.78 -31.93 -8.57
C ARG A 388 -10.01 -31.37 -7.83
N ALA A 389 -10.24 -30.06 -7.89
CA ALA A 389 -11.42 -29.45 -7.27
C ALA A 389 -12.74 -29.97 -7.87
N ILE A 390 -12.79 -30.19 -9.18
CA ILE A 390 -13.95 -30.74 -9.88
C ILE A 390 -14.18 -32.21 -9.50
N MET A 391 -13.12 -33.02 -9.37
CA MET A 391 -13.23 -34.42 -8.96
C MET A 391 -13.68 -34.55 -7.50
N ASP A 392 -13.12 -33.74 -6.58
CA ASP A 392 -13.53 -33.74 -5.16
C ASP A 392 -15.02 -33.37 -5.01
N ALA A 393 -15.50 -32.38 -5.79
CA ALA A 393 -16.91 -32.00 -5.77
C ALA A 393 -17.83 -33.10 -6.37
N LEU A 394 -17.40 -33.81 -7.41
CA LEU A 394 -18.13 -34.93 -7.98
C LEU A 394 -18.20 -36.11 -7.01
N ASP A 395 -17.10 -36.42 -6.33
CA ASP A 395 -17.06 -37.49 -5.33
C ASP A 395 -17.93 -37.16 -4.11
N ALA A 396 -17.87 -35.92 -3.62
CA ALA A 396 -18.73 -35.44 -2.54
C ALA A 396 -20.23 -35.46 -2.88
N CYS A 397 -20.57 -35.33 -4.16
CA CYS A 397 -21.96 -35.39 -4.67
C CYS A 397 -22.34 -36.78 -5.23
N GLY A 398 -21.56 -37.82 -4.97
CA GLY A 398 -21.84 -39.20 -5.43
C GLY A 398 -21.95 -39.34 -6.95
N GLY A 399 -21.20 -38.53 -7.71
CA GLY A 399 -21.19 -38.50 -9.16
C GLY A 399 -22.34 -37.67 -9.80
N ASN A 400 -23.16 -37.01 -9.01
CA ASN A 400 -24.24 -36.14 -9.51
C ASN A 400 -23.69 -34.82 -10.04
N ARG A 401 -23.66 -34.68 -11.38
CA ARG A 401 -23.09 -33.52 -12.08
C ARG A 401 -23.85 -32.22 -11.83
N VAL A 402 -25.16 -32.29 -11.65
CA VAL A 402 -25.97 -31.08 -11.36
C VAL A 402 -25.69 -30.56 -9.96
N ALA A 403 -25.57 -31.46 -8.98
CA ALA A 403 -25.23 -31.10 -7.61
C ALA A 403 -23.80 -30.58 -7.50
N ALA A 404 -22.82 -31.22 -8.14
CA ALA A 404 -21.42 -30.80 -8.19
C ALA A 404 -21.25 -29.42 -8.87
N ALA A 405 -21.95 -29.18 -9.97
CA ALA A 405 -21.94 -27.88 -10.64
C ALA A 405 -22.47 -26.76 -9.74
N ARG A 406 -23.56 -27.03 -8.99
CA ARG A 406 -24.12 -26.10 -8.02
C ARG A 406 -23.16 -25.82 -6.85
N GLN A 407 -22.47 -26.84 -6.35
CA GLN A 407 -21.48 -26.72 -5.28
C GLN A 407 -20.25 -25.89 -5.71
N LEU A 408 -19.85 -26.01 -6.99
CA LEU A 408 -18.73 -25.27 -7.58
C LEU A 408 -19.13 -23.87 -8.09
N GLY A 409 -20.41 -23.49 -8.04
CA GLY A 409 -20.90 -22.20 -8.51
C GLY A 409 -20.84 -22.03 -10.05
N ILE A 410 -20.84 -23.13 -10.82
CA ILE A 410 -20.76 -23.11 -12.28
C ILE A 410 -21.99 -23.78 -12.92
N SER A 411 -22.23 -23.50 -14.23
CA SER A 411 -23.30 -24.17 -14.94
C SER A 411 -22.96 -25.64 -15.24
N GLU A 412 -23.98 -26.53 -15.32
CA GLU A 412 -23.77 -27.91 -15.70
C GLU A 412 -23.12 -28.03 -17.10
N ARG A 413 -23.43 -27.09 -18.00
CA ARG A 413 -22.82 -27.03 -19.36
C ARG A 413 -21.31 -26.75 -19.24
N THR A 414 -20.90 -25.83 -18.36
CA THR A 414 -19.50 -25.49 -18.10
C THR A 414 -18.76 -26.67 -17.49
N LEU A 415 -19.36 -27.36 -16.51
CA LEU A 415 -18.77 -28.56 -15.90
C LEU A 415 -18.55 -29.67 -16.95
N ARG A 416 -19.53 -29.90 -17.84
CA ARG A 416 -19.44 -30.89 -18.89
C ARG A 416 -18.33 -30.58 -19.90
N TYR A 417 -18.19 -29.30 -20.29
CA TYR A 417 -17.13 -28.85 -21.20
C TYR A 417 -15.74 -29.05 -20.58
N ARG A 418 -15.54 -28.70 -19.29
CA ARG A 418 -14.27 -28.86 -18.59
C ARG A 418 -13.90 -30.34 -18.41
N LEU A 419 -14.84 -31.21 -18.09
CA LEU A 419 -14.62 -32.65 -18.01
C LEU A 419 -14.19 -33.26 -19.36
N ALA A 420 -14.72 -32.74 -20.50
CA ALA A 420 -14.28 -33.15 -21.81
C ALA A 420 -12.84 -32.68 -22.10
N ALA A 421 -12.50 -31.44 -21.80
CA ALA A 421 -11.16 -30.88 -21.97
C ALA A 421 -10.08 -31.64 -21.11
N PHE A 422 -10.43 -32.07 -19.91
CA PHE A 422 -9.51 -32.88 -19.09
C PHE A 422 -9.25 -34.27 -19.64
N ARG A 423 -10.26 -34.89 -20.30
CA ARG A 423 -10.08 -36.17 -21.01
C ARG A 423 -9.18 -36.04 -22.24
N GLU A 424 -9.33 -34.96 -22.99
CA GLU A 424 -8.45 -34.64 -24.12
C GLU A 424 -7.00 -34.34 -23.67
N ALA A 425 -6.83 -33.73 -22.50
CA ALA A 425 -5.52 -33.46 -21.90
C ALA A 425 -4.90 -34.69 -21.21
N GLY A 426 -5.55 -35.89 -21.27
CA GLY A 426 -5.03 -37.13 -20.69
C GLY A 426 -5.12 -37.21 -19.16
N ILE A 427 -5.89 -36.32 -18.53
CA ILE A 427 -6.10 -36.34 -17.07
C ILE A 427 -7.20 -37.38 -16.77
N PRO A 428 -6.94 -38.41 -15.94
CA PRO A 428 -7.90 -39.48 -15.67
C PRO A 428 -9.13 -38.93 -14.92
N VAL A 429 -10.25 -38.87 -15.58
CA VAL A 429 -11.55 -38.52 -15.03
C VAL A 429 -12.31 -39.83 -14.77
N SER A 430 -12.30 -40.30 -13.53
CA SER A 430 -13.00 -41.54 -13.18
C SER A 430 -14.53 -41.36 -13.16
N ASN A 431 -15.21 -42.17 -13.96
CA ASN A 431 -16.67 -42.31 -13.88
C ASN A 431 -16.91 -43.50 -12.89
N THR A 432 -16.85 -43.29 -11.61
CA THR A 432 -17.14 -44.37 -10.67
C THR A 432 -18.51 -44.21 -10.02
N ARG A 433 -19.42 -45.01 -10.47
CA ARG A 433 -20.37 -45.65 -9.58
C ARG A 433 -19.59 -46.73 -8.83
N GLY A 434 -19.21 -46.42 -7.58
CA GLY A 434 -18.74 -47.37 -6.55
C GLY A 434 -17.48 -48.17 -6.84
N ALA A 435 -16.32 -47.73 -6.35
CA ALA A 435 -15.24 -48.55 -5.79
C ALA A 435 -14.06 -47.70 -5.29
N ASN A 436 -13.57 -48.03 -4.13
CA ASN A 436 -12.50 -47.51 -3.29
C ASN A 436 -11.34 -46.74 -3.95
N ALA A 437 -11.14 -45.50 -3.52
CA ALA A 437 -10.08 -44.58 -3.92
C ALA A 437 -8.68 -44.84 -3.30
N ALA A 438 -8.42 -46.03 -2.70
CA ALA A 438 -7.16 -46.30 -2.00
C ALA A 438 -6.06 -47.00 -2.85
N HIS A 439 -6.33 -47.33 -4.13
CA HIS A 439 -5.40 -48.21 -4.88
C HIS A 439 -4.65 -47.56 -6.06
N VAL A 440 -4.85 -46.29 -6.37
CA VAL A 440 -4.24 -45.67 -7.58
C VAL A 440 -3.02 -44.81 -7.27
N LEU A 441 -2.79 -44.38 -6.03
CA LEU A 441 -1.62 -43.58 -5.63
C LEU A 441 -0.33 -44.38 -5.39
N GLY A 442 -0.39 -45.71 -5.37
CA GLY A 442 0.74 -46.60 -5.13
C GLY A 442 1.61 -46.95 -6.36
N ARG A 443 1.19 -46.58 -7.57
CA ARG A 443 1.89 -47.06 -8.79
C ARG A 443 2.79 -46.03 -9.48
N MET A 444 2.89 -44.79 -9.03
CA MET A 444 3.80 -43.81 -9.60
C MET A 444 5.12 -43.56 -8.81
N GLN A 445 5.36 -44.29 -7.74
CA GLN A 445 6.64 -44.20 -6.99
C GLN A 445 7.56 -45.44 -7.15
N GLY A 446 7.23 -46.38 -8.00
CA GLY A 446 7.90 -47.67 -8.09
C GLY A 446 8.61 -48.01 -9.39
N THR A 447 9.21 -47.03 -10.12
CA THR A 447 10.04 -47.37 -11.28
C THR A 447 11.32 -46.54 -11.34
N ARG A 448 12.19 -46.80 -10.35
CA ARG A 448 13.63 -46.53 -10.47
C ARG A 448 14.30 -47.43 -9.42
N VAL A 449 14.77 -48.57 -9.82
CA VAL A 449 16.01 -49.28 -9.45
C VAL A 449 15.88 -50.71 -9.97
N ALA A 450 16.55 -51.04 -11.06
CA ALA A 450 17.20 -52.33 -11.31
C ALA A 450 17.85 -52.31 -12.71
N GLY A 451 19.16 -52.46 -12.77
CA GLY A 451 19.81 -52.89 -13.99
C GLY A 451 21.15 -52.26 -14.30
N SER A 452 22.15 -52.45 -13.48
CA SER A 452 23.55 -52.42 -13.94
C SER A 452 24.26 -53.63 -13.34
N ARG A 453 24.44 -54.66 -14.15
CA ARG A 453 25.54 -55.68 -14.06
C ARG A 453 25.55 -56.46 -15.35
N SER A 454 26.49 -56.17 -16.19
CA SER A 454 27.44 -57.01 -16.89
C SER A 454 28.19 -56.15 -17.89
#